data_0bd142294cd52a351d2d3fea0cfdac01
#
_entry.id   0bd142294cd52a351d2d3fea0cfdac01
#
_cell.length_a   1.000
_cell.length_b   1.000
_cell.length_c   1.000
_cell.angle_alpha   90.00
_cell.angle_beta   90.00
_cell.angle_gamma   90.00
#
_symmetry.space_group_name_H-M   'P 1'
#
loop_
_entity.id
_entity.type
_entity.pdbx_description
1 polymer ?
#
loop_
_entity_poly.entity_id
_entity_poly.type
_entity_poly.pdbx_seq_one_letter_code
_entity_poly.pdbx_strand_id
1 'polypeptide(L)'
;MHSSRISGILGLLGALLLPAALAQNAPPPSPVQVTEVEKTIFVPTVDIVGTIYSRNNVKLTAGVGGRLDYVAEPGTFLVKGEEVARIDPLPLQLQQAEQEANIKRARINLEYLNRELNRLKELRLSNSASVFQLDQTQSQYDLAQADLEIAQVRLNQINDQLSRSVVKAPFDGVVTERLREAGSDVSRAEVLVNMLDTENLEGRVFIPVKYLPFLRTSKEVVIASETHQLSAQIKAIIPAADVQSQSFELRVSLPASANRDWTSGQLIKATIPVRAPQETLTVHRDALILRSDGTFVVVIDEENKAHRHAVEVGEGQRDKVSISSDAIQAGDRVATRGAERLRDGQSVVIATPNA
;
A
#
# COMPACT_ATOMS: atom_id res chain seq x y z
N MET A 1 -24.73 -77.74 -86.48
CA MET A 1 -23.48 -78.26 -87.12
C MET A 1 -22.39 -78.25 -86.09
N HIS A 2 -21.90 -79.45 -85.82
CA HIS A 2 -20.60 -79.84 -85.22
C HIS A 2 -20.18 -79.31 -83.90
N SER A 3 -20.25 -80.07 -82.80
CA SER A 3 -19.33 -81.13 -82.32
C SER A 3 -18.01 -80.54 -81.85
N SER A 4 -17.50 -80.81 -80.64
CA SER A 4 -17.00 -82.10 -80.15
C SER A 4 -16.42 -81.90 -78.72
N ARG A 5 -16.77 -82.67 -77.80
CA ARG A 5 -16.12 -83.50 -76.79
C ARG A 5 -14.60 -83.33 -76.60
N ILE A 6 -14.13 -83.27 -75.29
CA ILE A 6 -13.37 -84.38 -74.65
C ILE A 6 -12.90 -83.91 -73.25
N SER A 7 -13.33 -84.57 -72.28
CA SER A 7 -12.79 -85.28 -71.10
C SER A 7 -11.36 -85.06 -70.66
N GLY A 8 -11.15 -84.97 -69.37
CA GLY A 8 -9.92 -85.45 -68.75
C GLY A 8 -9.61 -84.92 -67.32
N ILE A 9 -9.91 -85.75 -66.33
CA ILE A 9 -9.06 -86.20 -65.20
C ILE A 9 -8.73 -85.13 -64.06
N LEU A 10 -9.33 -85.27 -62.92
CA LEU A 10 -8.85 -85.64 -61.57
C LEU A 10 -7.47 -85.11 -61.13
N GLY A 11 -7.47 -84.28 -60.07
CA GLY A 11 -6.31 -83.92 -59.28
C GLY A 11 -6.73 -83.27 -57.95
N LEU A 12 -6.86 -84.07 -56.92
CA LEU A 12 -7.15 -83.71 -55.53
C LEU A 12 -5.91 -83.07 -54.92
N LEU A 13 -5.95 -81.79 -54.53
CA LEU A 13 -4.93 -81.24 -53.68
C LEU A 13 -5.62 -80.39 -52.56
N GLY A 14 -5.56 -80.90 -51.32
CA GLY A 14 -6.08 -80.28 -50.14
C GLY A 14 -5.27 -79.01 -49.80
N ALA A 15 -5.90 -77.83 -49.84
CA ALA A 15 -5.33 -76.59 -49.32
C ALA A 15 -5.77 -76.41 -47.90
N LEU A 16 -4.82 -76.50 -46.95
CA LEU A 16 -4.94 -76.07 -45.56
C LEU A 16 -5.23 -74.55 -45.55
N LEU A 17 -6.44 -74.18 -45.23
CA LEU A 17 -6.78 -72.79 -44.84
C LEU A 17 -6.30 -72.53 -43.38
N LEU A 18 -5.13 -71.87 -43.18
CA LEU A 18 -4.76 -71.20 -41.94
C LEU A 18 -5.64 -69.96 -41.84
N PRO A 19 -6.28 -69.70 -40.71
CA PRO A 19 -6.88 -68.37 -40.43
C PRO A 19 -5.74 -67.39 -40.25
N ALA A 20 -5.60 -66.42 -41.18
CA ALA A 20 -4.78 -65.22 -40.96
C ALA A 20 -5.37 -64.45 -39.77
N ALA A 21 -4.68 -64.50 -38.64
CA ALA A 21 -4.96 -63.62 -37.50
C ALA A 21 -4.80 -62.16 -37.97
N LEU A 22 -5.89 -61.42 -38.02
CA LEU A 22 -5.91 -60.01 -38.20
C LEU A 22 -5.19 -59.38 -36.93
N ALA A 23 -3.87 -59.18 -37.06
CA ALA A 23 -3.16 -58.29 -36.12
C ALA A 23 -3.79 -56.94 -36.28
N GLN A 24 -4.66 -56.57 -35.37
CA GLN A 24 -5.11 -55.16 -35.20
C GLN A 24 -3.85 -54.30 -34.98
N ASN A 25 -3.47 -53.53 -36.00
CA ASN A 25 -2.47 -52.49 -35.87
C ASN A 25 -3.01 -51.46 -34.86
N ALA A 26 -2.62 -51.60 -33.60
CA ALA A 26 -2.82 -50.56 -32.63
C ALA A 26 -2.14 -49.29 -33.18
N PRO A 27 -2.80 -48.15 -33.18
CA PRO A 27 -2.17 -46.90 -33.61
C PRO A 27 -0.89 -46.67 -32.81
N PRO A 28 0.17 -46.12 -33.43
CA PRO A 28 1.42 -45.87 -32.73
C PRO A 28 1.17 -44.99 -31.51
N PRO A 29 1.87 -45.23 -30.39
CA PRO A 29 1.67 -44.46 -29.16
C PRO A 29 1.95 -42.96 -29.38
N SER A 30 1.03 -42.14 -28.95
CA SER A 30 1.11 -40.66 -29.11
C SER A 30 2.01 -40.03 -28.06
N PRO A 31 2.93 -39.11 -28.44
CA PRO A 31 3.76 -38.41 -27.46
C PRO A 31 2.91 -37.40 -26.66
N VAL A 32 3.05 -37.42 -25.33
CA VAL A 32 2.37 -36.52 -24.40
C VAL A 32 3.33 -35.97 -23.38
N GLN A 33 3.11 -34.72 -22.94
CA GLN A 33 3.75 -34.17 -21.77
C GLN A 33 2.79 -34.32 -20.58
N VAL A 34 3.32 -34.70 -19.43
CA VAL A 34 2.52 -34.91 -18.23
C VAL A 34 2.98 -34.06 -17.08
N THR A 35 2.04 -33.71 -16.19
CA THR A 35 2.26 -33.06 -14.90
C THR A 35 1.46 -33.82 -13.86
N GLU A 36 1.92 -33.83 -12.62
CA GLU A 36 1.21 -34.46 -11.52
C GLU A 36 0.08 -33.57 -11.00
N VAL A 37 -1.01 -34.19 -10.58
CA VAL A 37 -2.10 -33.55 -9.84
C VAL A 37 -1.61 -33.30 -8.42
N GLU A 38 -1.65 -32.06 -8.00
CA GLU A 38 -1.25 -31.68 -6.64
C GLU A 38 -2.49 -31.41 -5.77
N LYS A 39 -2.44 -31.88 -4.51
CA LYS A 39 -3.39 -31.45 -3.50
C LYS A 39 -2.80 -30.29 -2.75
N THR A 40 -3.34 -29.08 -2.95
CA THR A 40 -2.81 -27.85 -2.36
C THR A 40 -3.90 -27.08 -1.65
N ILE A 41 -3.49 -26.25 -0.67
CA ILE A 41 -4.37 -25.24 -0.12
C ILE A 41 -4.50 -24.10 -1.13
N PHE A 42 -5.63 -24.04 -1.78
CA PHE A 42 -5.94 -23.04 -2.78
C PHE A 42 -6.73 -21.90 -2.15
N VAL A 43 -6.26 -20.66 -2.37
CA VAL A 43 -6.94 -19.44 -1.93
C VAL A 43 -7.33 -18.65 -3.16
N PRO A 44 -8.59 -18.68 -3.57
CA PRO A 44 -9.05 -17.85 -4.69
C PRO A 44 -8.84 -16.37 -4.37
N THR A 45 -8.31 -15.63 -5.33
CA THR A 45 -8.00 -14.22 -5.17
C THR A 45 -8.57 -13.38 -6.32
N VAL A 46 -8.78 -12.09 -6.06
CA VAL A 46 -9.14 -11.10 -7.06
C VAL A 46 -8.21 -9.90 -6.94
N ASP A 47 -7.85 -9.32 -8.08
CA ASP A 47 -7.08 -8.09 -8.13
C ASP A 47 -8.02 -6.88 -8.09
N ILE A 48 -7.81 -6.01 -7.09
CA ILE A 48 -8.57 -4.79 -6.92
C ILE A 48 -7.61 -3.61 -7.03
N VAL A 49 -8.00 -2.61 -7.82
CA VAL A 49 -7.20 -1.40 -8.01
C VAL A 49 -7.27 -0.52 -6.76
N GLY A 50 -6.11 -0.04 -6.34
CA GLY A 50 -5.93 0.94 -5.28
C GLY A 50 -4.97 2.04 -5.70
N THR A 51 -4.65 2.92 -4.76
CA THR A 51 -3.74 4.04 -4.99
C THR A 51 -2.81 4.19 -3.81
N ILE A 52 -1.57 4.58 -4.07
CA ILE A 52 -0.61 4.94 -3.04
C ILE A 52 -0.87 6.36 -2.57
N TYR A 53 -0.85 6.55 -1.27
CA TYR A 53 -0.95 7.85 -0.62
C TYR A 53 0.22 8.05 0.33
N SER A 54 0.63 9.29 0.45
CA SER A 54 1.46 9.70 1.57
C SER A 54 0.62 9.79 2.86
N ARG A 55 1.18 9.36 3.97
CA ARG A 55 0.52 9.47 5.28
C ARG A 55 0.37 10.92 5.73
N ASN A 56 1.33 11.76 5.36
CA ASN A 56 1.39 13.16 5.73
C ASN A 56 1.41 14.03 4.47
N ASN A 57 0.31 14.70 4.21
CA ASN A 57 0.19 15.72 3.17
C ASN A 57 -0.39 16.95 3.85
N VAL A 58 0.42 17.99 4.02
CA VAL A 58 0.04 19.16 4.81
C VAL A 58 0.19 20.45 4.01
N LYS A 59 -0.73 21.37 4.28
CA LYS A 59 -0.68 22.74 3.81
C LYS A 59 -0.01 23.58 4.90
N LEU A 60 1.22 24.03 4.64
CA LEU A 60 1.94 24.88 5.56
C LEU A 60 1.49 26.32 5.39
N THR A 61 1.17 26.95 6.52
CA THR A 61 0.58 28.29 6.54
C THR A 61 1.51 29.30 7.22
N ALA A 62 1.34 30.57 6.88
CA ALA A 62 2.02 31.69 7.54
C ALA A 62 1.64 31.76 9.03
N GLY A 63 2.64 31.76 9.91
CA GLY A 63 2.42 31.90 11.36
C GLY A 63 2.11 33.31 11.80
N VAL A 64 2.60 34.28 11.03
CA VAL A 64 2.37 35.75 11.22
C VAL A 64 2.07 36.38 9.86
N GLY A 65 1.51 37.58 9.85
CA GLY A 65 1.38 38.38 8.62
C GLY A 65 2.64 39.19 8.35
N GLY A 66 2.96 39.42 7.08
CA GLY A 66 4.09 40.22 6.64
C GLY A 66 4.56 39.86 5.24
N ARG A 67 5.69 40.43 4.83
CA ARG A 67 6.28 40.13 3.50
C ARG A 67 7.09 38.84 3.56
N LEU A 68 6.95 37.99 2.56
CA LEU A 68 7.75 36.77 2.41
C LEU A 68 9.15 37.12 1.89
N ASP A 69 10.19 36.78 2.66
CA ASP A 69 11.58 36.87 2.20
C ASP A 69 12.03 35.64 1.44
N TYR A 70 11.55 34.48 1.87
CA TYR A 70 11.94 33.20 1.31
C TYR A 70 10.78 32.23 1.32
N VAL A 71 10.67 31.41 0.26
CA VAL A 71 9.77 30.26 0.16
C VAL A 71 10.46 29.18 -0.64
N ALA A 72 10.46 27.94 -0.15
CA ALA A 72 11.05 26.80 -0.82
C ALA A 72 10.35 26.51 -2.16
N GLU A 73 11.15 26.17 -3.15
CA GLU A 73 10.67 25.84 -4.50
C GLU A 73 10.01 24.45 -4.56
N PRO A 74 9.00 24.25 -5.42
CA PRO A 74 8.48 22.90 -5.71
C PRO A 74 9.59 21.94 -6.14
N GLY A 75 9.57 20.71 -5.61
CA GLY A 75 10.62 19.71 -5.83
C GLY A 75 11.76 19.76 -4.81
N THR A 76 11.83 20.78 -3.94
CA THR A 76 12.83 20.83 -2.87
C THR A 76 12.52 19.78 -1.82
N PHE A 77 13.49 18.92 -1.53
CA PHE A 77 13.44 18.01 -0.38
C PHE A 77 13.93 18.74 0.88
N LEU A 78 13.17 18.65 1.96
CA LEU A 78 13.46 19.28 3.24
C LEU A 78 13.41 18.25 4.36
N VAL A 79 14.36 18.34 5.29
CA VAL A 79 14.38 17.55 6.50
C VAL A 79 13.54 18.25 7.58
N LYS A 80 12.96 17.47 8.48
CA LYS A 80 12.18 18.00 9.62
C LYS A 80 12.93 19.09 10.38
N GLY A 81 12.28 20.25 10.54
CA GLY A 81 12.83 21.42 11.21
C GLY A 81 13.54 22.41 10.29
N GLU A 82 13.83 22.04 9.03
CA GLU A 82 14.36 22.98 8.05
C GLU A 82 13.37 24.05 7.66
N GLU A 83 13.88 25.16 7.17
CA GLU A 83 13.11 26.32 6.77
C GLU A 83 12.39 26.09 5.45
N VAL A 84 11.07 26.18 5.47
CA VAL A 84 10.19 26.11 4.29
C VAL A 84 9.89 27.49 3.75
N ALA A 85 9.65 28.45 4.66
CA ALA A 85 9.38 29.83 4.31
C ALA A 85 9.79 30.76 5.45
N ARG A 86 10.17 31.99 5.10
CA ARG A 86 10.50 33.06 6.05
C ARG A 86 9.75 34.32 5.71
N ILE A 87 9.09 34.86 6.71
CA ILE A 87 8.45 36.16 6.67
C ILE A 87 9.45 37.17 7.26
N ASP A 88 9.58 38.35 6.66
CA ASP A 88 10.49 39.41 7.11
C ASP A 88 10.39 39.61 8.64
N PRO A 89 11.44 39.28 9.40
CA PRO A 89 11.43 39.38 10.85
C PRO A 89 11.72 40.79 11.34
N LEU A 90 12.18 41.72 10.48
CA LEU A 90 12.65 43.05 10.89
C LEU A 90 11.62 43.83 11.69
N PRO A 91 10.34 43.94 11.29
CA PRO A 91 9.34 44.65 12.08
C PRO A 91 9.17 44.10 13.50
N LEU A 92 9.20 42.77 13.63
CA LEU A 92 9.08 42.08 14.93
C LEU A 92 10.35 42.22 15.76
N GLN A 93 11.54 42.26 15.16
CA GLN A 93 12.81 42.53 15.85
C GLN A 93 12.86 43.94 16.39
N LEU A 94 12.36 44.94 15.65
CA LEU A 94 12.24 46.31 16.15
C LEU A 94 11.27 46.41 17.36
N GLN A 95 10.12 45.72 17.29
CA GLN A 95 9.19 45.62 18.41
C GLN A 95 9.81 44.93 19.64
N GLN A 96 10.62 43.88 19.41
CA GLN A 96 11.37 43.21 20.47
C GLN A 96 12.33 44.19 21.17
N ALA A 97 13.14 44.91 20.40
CA ALA A 97 14.09 45.86 20.94
C ALA A 97 13.40 47.00 21.73
N GLU A 98 12.26 47.52 21.24
CA GLU A 98 11.43 48.49 21.94
C GLU A 98 10.92 47.93 23.30
N GLN A 99 10.42 46.71 23.28
CA GLN A 99 9.88 46.05 24.47
C GLN A 99 10.97 45.74 25.50
N GLU A 100 12.17 45.36 25.08
CA GLU A 100 13.34 45.21 25.96
C GLU A 100 13.72 46.51 26.64
N ALA A 101 13.66 47.66 25.94
CA ALA A 101 13.86 48.96 26.50
C ALA A 101 12.76 49.32 27.54
N ASN A 102 11.51 48.96 27.27
CA ASN A 102 10.39 49.13 28.21
C ASN A 102 10.59 48.31 29.50
N ILE A 103 11.05 47.06 29.38
CA ILE A 103 11.40 46.22 30.55
C ILE A 103 12.52 46.85 31.37
N LYS A 104 13.56 47.36 30.70
CA LYS A 104 14.64 48.04 31.38
C LYS A 104 14.15 49.27 32.18
N ARG A 105 13.25 50.07 31.58
CA ARG A 105 12.62 51.21 32.24
C ARG A 105 11.80 50.77 33.46
N ALA A 106 10.95 49.77 33.34
CA ALA A 106 10.13 49.22 34.39
C ALA A 106 10.99 48.70 35.57
N ARG A 107 12.08 48.00 35.22
CA ARG A 107 13.04 47.46 36.20
C ARG A 107 13.71 48.58 36.99
N ILE A 108 14.16 49.66 36.34
CA ILE A 108 14.77 50.82 37.01
C ILE A 108 13.77 51.46 37.98
N ASN A 109 12.50 51.61 37.57
CA ASN A 109 11.46 52.18 38.45
C ASN A 109 11.21 51.25 39.66
N LEU A 110 11.11 49.96 39.47
CA LEU A 110 10.94 48.98 40.55
C LEU A 110 12.12 49.02 41.53
N GLU A 111 13.35 49.06 41.03
CA GLU A 111 14.56 49.21 41.88
C GLU A 111 14.58 50.50 42.66
N TYR A 112 14.13 51.63 42.07
CA TYR A 112 14.00 52.89 42.78
C TYR A 112 12.98 52.73 43.88
N LEU A 113 11.79 52.26 43.65
CA LEU A 113 10.75 52.09 44.66
C LEU A 113 11.14 51.11 45.77
N ASN A 114 11.87 50.02 45.39
CA ASN A 114 12.41 49.12 46.40
C ASN A 114 13.40 49.75 47.34
N ARG A 115 14.32 50.58 46.83
CA ARG A 115 15.24 51.36 47.71
C ARG A 115 14.49 52.31 48.58
N GLU A 116 13.49 53.06 48.10
CA GLU A 116 12.67 53.96 48.82
C GLU A 116 11.86 53.30 49.93
N LEU A 117 11.25 52.16 49.60
CA LEU A 117 10.50 51.33 50.53
C LEU A 117 11.39 50.79 51.65
N ASN A 118 12.60 50.37 51.39
CA ASN A 118 13.54 49.87 52.37
C ASN A 118 14.00 51.04 53.27
N ARG A 119 14.27 52.24 52.74
CA ARG A 119 14.59 53.40 53.46
C ARG A 119 13.46 53.81 54.44
N LEU A 120 12.20 53.78 53.96
CA LEU A 120 11.04 54.12 54.83
C LEU A 120 10.81 53.05 55.92
N LYS A 121 11.07 51.80 55.67
CA LYS A 121 11.03 50.71 56.66
C LYS A 121 12.05 50.91 57.75
N GLU A 122 13.29 51.32 57.44
CA GLU A 122 14.33 51.63 58.39
C GLU A 122 13.97 52.89 59.25
N LEU A 123 13.50 53.97 58.62
CA LEU A 123 13.06 55.18 59.33
C LEU A 123 11.85 54.92 60.24
N ARG A 124 11.00 53.97 59.90
CA ARG A 124 9.87 53.56 60.71
C ARG A 124 10.30 52.91 62.02
N LEU A 125 11.39 52.13 62.02
CA LEU A 125 11.97 51.54 63.24
C LEU A 125 12.39 52.62 64.27
N SER A 126 12.78 53.83 63.82
CA SER A 126 13.12 55.00 64.64
C SER A 126 11.95 55.93 64.84
N ASN A 127 10.69 55.59 64.56
CA ASN A 127 9.49 56.42 64.59
C ASN A 127 9.58 57.71 63.74
N SER A 128 10.47 57.75 62.73
CA SER A 128 10.76 58.94 61.90
C SER A 128 10.04 58.93 60.53
N ALA A 129 9.19 57.92 60.25
CA ALA A 129 8.39 57.84 59.01
C ALA A 129 6.91 57.61 59.30
N SER A 130 6.01 58.21 58.49
CA SER A 130 4.56 58.00 58.55
C SER A 130 4.16 56.60 58.04
N VAL A 131 3.21 55.95 58.73
CA VAL A 131 2.60 54.68 58.27
C VAL A 131 1.98 54.85 56.89
N PHE A 132 1.29 55.99 56.69
CA PHE A 132 0.66 56.27 55.36
C PHE A 132 1.68 56.32 54.21
N GLN A 133 2.85 56.96 54.43
CA GLN A 133 3.92 56.98 53.40
C GLN A 133 4.46 55.59 53.12
N LEU A 134 4.64 54.77 54.16
CA LEU A 134 5.09 53.38 53.97
C LEU A 134 4.08 52.58 53.13
N ASP A 135 2.79 52.62 53.49
CA ASP A 135 1.72 51.94 52.81
C ASP A 135 1.56 52.38 51.33
N GLN A 136 1.67 53.72 51.13
CA GLN A 136 1.64 54.31 49.78
C GLN A 136 2.82 53.81 48.91
N THR A 137 4.04 53.79 49.46
CA THR A 137 5.23 53.35 48.72
C THR A 137 5.19 51.85 48.49
N GLN A 138 4.68 51.05 49.45
CA GLN A 138 4.47 49.62 49.27
C GLN A 138 3.52 49.40 48.10
N SER A 139 2.37 50.07 48.03
CA SER A 139 1.41 49.96 46.93
C SER A 139 2.03 50.35 45.57
N GLN A 140 2.87 51.43 45.56
CA GLN A 140 3.58 51.80 44.32
C GLN A 140 4.61 50.79 43.91
N TYR A 141 5.33 50.17 44.85
CA TYR A 141 6.26 49.06 44.58
C TYR A 141 5.53 47.84 43.96
N ASP A 142 4.41 47.43 44.57
CA ASP A 142 3.62 46.32 44.11
C ASP A 142 3.05 46.56 42.68
N LEU A 143 2.61 47.77 42.38
CA LEU A 143 2.20 48.20 41.05
C LEU A 143 3.36 48.16 40.05
N ALA A 144 4.54 48.67 40.42
CA ALA A 144 5.72 48.64 39.56
C ALA A 144 6.21 47.21 39.28
N GLN A 145 6.04 46.31 40.25
CA GLN A 145 6.30 44.89 40.05
C GLN A 145 5.35 44.29 39.01
N ALA A 146 4.06 44.55 39.12
CA ALA A 146 3.06 44.10 38.15
C ALA A 146 3.33 44.67 36.75
N ASP A 147 3.74 45.99 36.66
CA ASP A 147 4.11 46.58 35.36
C ASP A 147 5.29 45.88 34.71
N LEU A 148 6.31 45.49 35.49
CA LEU A 148 7.45 44.73 35.00
C LEU A 148 7.01 43.35 34.47
N GLU A 149 6.15 42.65 35.22
CA GLU A 149 5.61 41.34 34.81
C GLU A 149 4.81 41.45 33.50
N ILE A 150 3.96 42.48 33.37
CA ILE A 150 3.21 42.74 32.12
C ILE A 150 4.17 42.99 30.96
N ALA A 151 5.24 43.76 31.17
CA ALA A 151 6.23 44.04 30.14
C ALA A 151 6.96 42.76 29.69
N GLN A 152 7.27 41.84 30.63
CA GLN A 152 7.88 40.55 30.32
C GLN A 152 6.94 39.66 29.50
N VAL A 153 5.65 39.58 29.84
CA VAL A 153 4.65 38.84 29.09
C VAL A 153 4.55 39.34 27.64
N ARG A 154 4.56 40.65 27.42
CA ARG A 154 4.57 41.24 26.07
C ARG A 154 5.81 40.84 25.27
N LEU A 155 7.00 40.83 25.90
CA LEU A 155 8.22 40.34 25.24
C LEU A 155 8.08 38.89 24.81
N ASN A 156 7.54 38.04 25.67
CA ASN A 156 7.30 36.62 25.33
C ASN A 156 6.34 36.45 24.14
N GLN A 157 5.31 37.30 24.03
CA GLN A 157 4.40 37.32 22.88
C GLN A 157 5.11 37.70 21.58
N ILE A 158 6.01 38.68 21.61
CA ILE A 158 6.80 39.11 20.46
C ILE A 158 7.77 37.97 20.06
N ASN A 159 8.41 37.34 21.03
CA ASN A 159 9.31 36.21 20.78
C ASN A 159 8.57 35.01 20.14
N ASP A 160 7.33 34.73 20.58
CA ASP A 160 6.48 33.70 19.93
C ASP A 160 6.19 34.07 18.47
N GLN A 161 5.84 35.36 18.21
CA GLN A 161 5.61 35.82 16.82
C GLN A 161 6.88 35.72 15.96
N LEU A 162 8.05 36.09 16.52
CA LEU A 162 9.34 35.91 15.84
C LEU A 162 9.63 34.44 15.50
N SER A 163 9.38 33.56 16.45
CA SER A 163 9.55 32.12 16.20
C SER A 163 8.66 31.61 15.09
N ARG A 164 7.46 32.18 14.94
CA ARG A 164 6.47 31.82 13.90
C ARG A 164 6.69 32.56 12.59
N SER A 165 7.59 33.50 12.49
CA SER A 165 7.97 34.15 11.23
C SER A 165 8.76 33.20 10.33
N VAL A 166 9.35 32.15 10.90
CA VAL A 166 10.00 31.06 10.17
C VAL A 166 9.09 29.83 10.17
N VAL A 167 8.59 29.46 9.00
CA VAL A 167 7.79 28.24 8.81
C VAL A 167 8.74 27.08 8.56
N LYS A 168 8.65 26.05 9.41
CA LYS A 168 9.55 24.87 9.37
C LYS A 168 8.83 23.63 8.89
N ALA A 169 9.57 22.72 8.25
CA ALA A 169 9.11 21.43 7.84
C ALA A 169 8.73 20.57 9.06
N PRO A 170 7.50 20.02 9.14
CA PRO A 170 7.05 19.20 10.26
C PRO A 170 7.57 17.76 10.20
N PHE A 171 8.00 17.29 9.01
CA PHE A 171 8.54 15.98 8.71
C PHE A 171 9.46 16.07 7.50
N ASP A 172 10.20 15.01 7.23
CA ASP A 172 11.06 14.88 6.05
C ASP A 172 10.18 14.67 4.79
N GLY A 173 10.39 15.47 3.75
CA GLY A 173 9.53 15.38 2.58
C GLY A 173 9.83 16.43 1.51
N VAL A 174 8.97 16.48 0.51
CA VAL A 174 9.12 17.32 -0.67
C VAL A 174 8.03 18.39 -0.73
N VAL A 175 8.41 19.61 -1.10
CA VAL A 175 7.46 20.67 -1.46
C VAL A 175 6.83 20.30 -2.81
N THR A 176 5.51 20.07 -2.83
CA THR A 176 4.79 19.70 -4.05
C THR A 176 4.24 20.90 -4.81
N GLU A 177 3.90 21.97 -4.08
CA GLU A 177 3.30 23.16 -4.66
C GLU A 177 3.66 24.38 -3.83
N ARG A 178 3.97 25.49 -4.51
CA ARG A 178 4.15 26.81 -3.92
C ARG A 178 2.97 27.70 -4.30
N LEU A 179 2.23 28.20 -3.30
CA LEU A 179 1.03 29.02 -3.50
C LEU A 179 1.32 30.51 -3.38
N ARG A 180 2.45 30.88 -2.78
CA ARG A 180 2.90 32.27 -2.60
C ARG A 180 4.38 32.38 -2.98
N GLU A 181 4.76 33.55 -3.51
CA GLU A 181 6.13 33.82 -3.95
C GLU A 181 6.86 34.72 -2.98
N ALA A 182 8.19 34.61 -2.94
CA ALA A 182 9.02 35.56 -2.19
C ALA A 182 8.78 36.98 -2.72
N GLY A 183 8.71 37.95 -1.80
CA GLY A 183 8.37 39.33 -2.09
C GLY A 183 6.88 39.68 -2.02
N SER A 184 5.98 38.68 -1.90
CA SER A 184 4.54 38.92 -1.70
C SER A 184 4.20 39.15 -0.23
N ASP A 185 3.16 39.93 0.04
CA ASP A 185 2.59 40.09 1.38
C ASP A 185 1.59 38.95 1.65
N VAL A 186 1.65 38.41 2.87
CA VAL A 186 0.79 37.32 3.32
C VAL A 186 0.12 37.65 4.64
N SER A 187 -1.06 37.09 4.84
CA SER A 187 -1.82 37.18 6.08
C SER A 187 -1.54 35.95 6.96
N ARG A 188 -1.76 36.09 8.28
CA ARG A 188 -1.69 34.93 9.18
C ARG A 188 -2.66 33.83 8.76
N ALA A 189 -2.21 32.57 8.85
CA ALA A 189 -2.92 31.35 8.43
C ALA A 189 -3.12 31.20 6.91
N GLU A 190 -2.52 32.06 6.09
CA GLU A 190 -2.51 31.92 4.64
C GLU A 190 -1.61 30.76 4.21
N VAL A 191 -2.08 29.93 3.28
CA VAL A 191 -1.32 28.75 2.80
C VAL A 191 -0.18 29.22 1.92
N LEU A 192 1.04 28.80 2.24
CA LEU A 192 2.27 29.13 1.52
C LEU A 192 2.70 28.03 0.57
N VAL A 193 2.77 26.81 1.08
CA VAL A 193 3.20 25.63 0.32
C VAL A 193 2.40 24.39 0.72
N ASN A 194 2.36 23.42 -0.17
CA ASN A 194 1.96 22.06 0.13
C ASN A 194 3.22 21.20 0.27
N MET A 195 3.29 20.38 1.33
CA MET A 195 4.42 19.49 1.61
C MET A 195 3.93 18.06 1.78
N LEU A 196 4.63 17.12 1.13
CA LEU A 196 4.31 15.69 1.09
C LEU A 196 5.45 14.88 1.72
N ASP A 197 5.11 13.99 2.63
CA ASP A 197 6.02 12.99 3.19
C ASP A 197 6.25 11.88 2.14
N THR A 198 7.48 11.70 1.72
CA THR A 198 7.86 10.70 0.72
C THR A 198 8.33 9.39 1.33
N GLU A 199 8.54 9.35 2.65
CA GLU A 199 9.05 8.17 3.34
C GLU A 199 7.96 7.29 3.92
N ASN A 200 6.82 7.87 4.30
CA ASN A 200 5.72 7.16 4.92
C ASN A 200 4.55 7.00 3.95
N LEU A 201 4.70 6.06 3.02
CA LEU A 201 3.66 5.74 2.05
C LEU A 201 2.71 4.66 2.57
N GLU A 202 1.46 4.71 2.14
CA GLU A 202 0.45 3.69 2.38
C GLU A 202 -0.37 3.43 1.13
N GLY A 203 -0.70 2.16 0.87
CA GLY A 203 -1.66 1.80 -0.16
C GLY A 203 -3.08 1.90 0.39
N ARG A 204 -4.00 2.50 -0.36
CA ARG A 204 -5.44 2.52 -0.06
C ARG A 204 -6.20 1.81 -1.16
N VAL A 205 -6.99 0.84 -0.74
CA VAL A 205 -7.75 -0.03 -1.63
C VAL A 205 -9.19 -0.07 -1.16
N PHE A 206 -10.13 0.20 -2.07
CA PHE A 206 -11.56 0.13 -1.78
C PHE A 206 -12.10 -1.23 -2.18
N ILE A 207 -12.51 -2.02 -1.19
CA ILE A 207 -12.82 -3.44 -1.32
C ILE A 207 -14.31 -3.67 -1.09
N PRO A 208 -15.01 -4.42 -1.97
CA PRO A 208 -16.40 -4.79 -1.75
C PRO A 208 -16.63 -5.49 -0.41
N VAL A 209 -17.67 -5.10 0.32
CA VAL A 209 -17.98 -5.58 1.69
C VAL A 209 -18.05 -7.11 1.78
N LYS A 210 -18.48 -7.79 0.70
CA LYS A 210 -18.56 -9.26 0.63
C LYS A 210 -17.24 -9.97 0.91
N TYR A 211 -16.09 -9.30 0.72
CA TYR A 211 -14.75 -9.88 0.97
C TYR A 211 -14.20 -9.60 2.37
N LEU A 212 -14.87 -8.78 3.16
CA LEU A 212 -14.44 -8.41 4.52
C LEU A 212 -14.16 -9.61 5.43
N PRO A 213 -14.99 -10.69 5.44
CA PRO A 213 -14.73 -11.85 6.32
C PRO A 213 -13.39 -12.53 6.05
N PHE A 214 -12.96 -12.58 4.78
CA PHE A 214 -11.71 -13.25 4.37
C PHE A 214 -10.48 -12.39 4.66
N LEU A 215 -10.60 -11.07 4.62
CA LEU A 215 -9.52 -10.13 4.94
C LEU A 215 -9.23 -10.03 6.44
N ARG A 216 -10.22 -10.23 7.30
CA ARG A 216 -10.01 -10.19 8.76
C ARG A 216 -9.04 -11.24 9.26
N THR A 217 -8.88 -12.33 8.55
CA THR A 217 -7.94 -13.42 8.88
C THR A 217 -6.57 -13.23 8.24
N SER A 218 -6.47 -12.35 7.25
CA SER A 218 -5.23 -12.07 6.53
C SER A 218 -4.41 -11.00 7.26
N LYS A 219 -3.10 -11.21 7.37
CA LYS A 219 -2.17 -10.22 7.93
C LYS A 219 -1.51 -9.36 6.85
N GLU A 220 -1.41 -9.90 5.64
CA GLU A 220 -0.72 -9.33 4.52
C GLU A 220 -1.55 -9.48 3.24
N VAL A 221 -1.32 -8.59 2.30
CA VAL A 221 -1.84 -8.68 0.94
C VAL A 221 -0.70 -8.37 -0.04
N VAL A 222 -0.74 -9.02 -1.19
CA VAL A 222 0.21 -8.73 -2.26
C VAL A 222 -0.27 -7.48 -2.98
N ILE A 223 0.62 -6.50 -3.12
CA ILE A 223 0.38 -5.32 -3.95
C ILE A 223 1.38 -5.30 -5.11
N ALA A 224 0.91 -4.89 -6.27
CA ALA A 224 1.72 -4.82 -7.48
C ALA A 224 1.48 -3.49 -8.22
N SER A 225 2.55 -2.93 -8.76
CA SER A 225 2.51 -1.92 -9.82
C SER A 225 2.83 -2.59 -11.16
N GLU A 226 3.05 -1.81 -12.21
CA GLU A 226 3.48 -2.35 -13.50
C GLU A 226 4.86 -3.02 -13.46
N THR A 227 5.74 -2.52 -12.57
CA THR A 227 7.16 -2.92 -12.53
C THR A 227 7.55 -3.63 -11.23
N HIS A 228 6.82 -3.46 -10.15
CA HIS A 228 7.19 -3.97 -8.83
C HIS A 228 6.02 -4.69 -8.15
N GLN A 229 6.35 -5.73 -7.40
CA GLN A 229 5.41 -6.48 -6.58
C GLN A 229 6.00 -6.71 -5.19
N LEU A 230 5.20 -6.54 -4.15
CA LEU A 230 5.62 -6.82 -2.78
C LEU A 230 4.45 -7.33 -1.91
N SER A 231 4.77 -8.03 -0.83
CA SER A 231 3.81 -8.35 0.23
C SER A 231 3.76 -7.18 1.20
N ALA A 232 2.58 -6.58 1.34
CA ALA A 232 2.33 -5.42 2.18
C ALA A 232 1.50 -5.82 3.40
N GLN A 233 1.90 -5.37 4.58
CA GLN A 233 1.15 -5.64 5.81
C GLN A 233 -0.15 -4.83 5.85
N ILE A 234 -1.23 -5.48 6.27
CA ILE A 234 -2.50 -4.81 6.53
C ILE A 234 -2.34 -3.94 7.77
N LYS A 235 -2.37 -2.63 7.56
CA LYS A 235 -2.27 -1.63 8.62
C LYS A 235 -3.61 -1.38 9.30
N ALA A 236 -4.67 -1.26 8.51
CA ALA A 236 -6.02 -1.04 9.01
C ALA A 236 -7.08 -1.50 8.01
N ILE A 237 -8.15 -2.04 8.53
CA ILE A 237 -9.40 -2.25 7.82
C ILE A 237 -10.39 -1.24 8.40
N ILE A 238 -10.89 -0.33 7.58
CA ILE A 238 -11.86 0.68 8.00
C ILE A 238 -13.26 0.19 7.61
N PRO A 239 -14.04 -0.40 8.56
CA PRO A 239 -15.30 -1.07 8.24
C PRO A 239 -16.47 -0.09 8.07
N ALA A 240 -16.19 1.11 7.59
CA ALA A 240 -17.19 2.09 7.21
C ALA A 240 -17.41 1.98 5.70
N ALA A 241 -18.46 1.24 5.31
CA ALA A 241 -18.77 1.07 3.91
C ALA A 241 -19.43 2.32 3.33
N ASP A 242 -18.98 2.72 2.16
CA ASP A 242 -19.66 3.71 1.35
C ASP A 242 -21.00 3.13 0.84
N VAL A 243 -22.10 3.90 0.96
CA VAL A 243 -23.45 3.42 0.66
C VAL A 243 -23.66 3.17 -0.83
N GLN A 244 -22.98 3.92 -1.70
CA GLN A 244 -23.13 3.80 -3.15
C GLN A 244 -22.27 2.69 -3.73
N SER A 245 -20.98 2.65 -3.36
CA SER A 245 -20.04 1.66 -3.88
C SER A 245 -20.06 0.33 -3.13
N GLN A 246 -20.70 0.26 -1.95
CA GLN A 246 -20.72 -0.92 -1.07
C GLN A 246 -19.30 -1.46 -0.83
N SER A 247 -18.33 -0.55 -0.67
CA SER A 247 -16.92 -0.88 -0.43
C SER A 247 -16.42 -0.24 0.86
N PHE A 248 -15.44 -0.87 1.49
CA PHE A 248 -14.72 -0.37 2.65
C PHE A 248 -13.26 -0.10 2.28
N GLU A 249 -12.59 0.73 3.05
CA GLU A 249 -11.19 1.07 2.82
C GLU A 249 -10.25 0.11 3.57
N LEU A 250 -9.35 -0.52 2.80
CA LEU A 250 -8.18 -1.24 3.30
C LEU A 250 -6.96 -0.35 3.20
N ARG A 251 -6.21 -0.22 4.28
CA ARG A 251 -4.89 0.43 4.29
C ARG A 251 -3.79 -0.59 4.48
N VAL A 252 -2.81 -0.53 3.62
CA VAL A 252 -1.60 -1.36 3.69
C VAL A 252 -0.38 -0.48 3.84
N SER A 253 0.58 -0.92 4.66
CA SER A 253 1.83 -0.19 4.85
C SER A 253 2.84 -0.61 3.79
N LEU A 254 3.51 0.38 3.19
CA LEU A 254 4.68 0.13 2.38
C LEU A 254 5.94 0.17 3.27
N PRO A 255 6.89 -0.77 3.12
CA PRO A 255 8.16 -0.69 3.83
C PRO A 255 9.01 0.48 3.31
N ALA A 256 9.81 1.10 4.17
CA ALA A 256 10.67 2.24 3.80
C ALA A 256 11.63 1.92 2.64
N SER A 257 12.02 0.66 2.47
CA SER A 257 12.85 0.22 1.33
C SER A 257 12.15 0.37 -0.02
N ALA A 258 10.83 0.42 -0.05
CA ALA A 258 10.03 0.56 -1.27
C ALA A 258 9.87 2.02 -1.74
N ASN A 259 10.23 3.01 -0.91
CA ASN A 259 9.96 4.42 -1.19
C ASN A 259 10.63 4.99 -2.46
N ARG A 260 11.67 4.30 -2.96
CA ARG A 260 12.34 4.69 -4.22
C ARG A 260 11.58 4.27 -5.48
N ASP A 261 10.77 3.22 -5.35
CA ASP A 261 10.10 2.56 -6.48
C ASP A 261 8.61 2.92 -6.55
N TRP A 262 8.09 3.58 -5.53
CA TRP A 262 6.68 3.89 -5.38
C TRP A 262 6.46 5.37 -5.11
N THR A 263 5.44 5.93 -5.75
CA THR A 263 5.12 7.37 -5.65
C THR A 263 3.67 7.58 -5.20
N SER A 264 3.45 8.60 -4.37
CA SER A 264 2.10 9.01 -4.00
C SER A 264 1.28 9.38 -5.25
N GLY A 265 0.06 8.89 -5.34
CA GLY A 265 -0.81 9.00 -6.53
C GLY A 265 -0.67 7.85 -7.52
N GLN A 266 0.30 6.94 -7.36
CA GLN A 266 0.49 5.79 -8.22
C GLN A 266 -0.62 4.75 -8.02
N LEU A 267 -1.12 4.18 -9.12
CA LEU A 267 -2.07 3.08 -9.09
C LEU A 267 -1.35 1.76 -8.74
N ILE A 268 -2.03 0.96 -7.95
CA ILE A 268 -1.60 -0.39 -7.56
C ILE A 268 -2.73 -1.39 -7.76
N LYS A 269 -2.36 -2.66 -7.90
CA LYS A 269 -3.28 -3.80 -7.81
C LYS A 269 -3.04 -4.52 -6.50
N ALA A 270 -4.07 -4.70 -5.70
CA ALA A 270 -4.02 -5.50 -4.48
C ALA A 270 -4.71 -6.83 -4.73
N THR A 271 -4.01 -7.92 -4.49
CA THR A 271 -4.52 -9.29 -4.64
C THR A 271 -5.21 -9.70 -3.35
N ILE A 272 -6.54 -9.81 -3.38
CA ILE A 272 -7.41 -9.98 -2.22
C ILE A 272 -8.03 -11.37 -2.21
N PRO A 273 -8.00 -12.11 -1.07
CA PRO A 273 -8.67 -13.40 -0.95
C PRO A 273 -10.20 -13.22 -1.01
N VAL A 274 -10.87 -14.03 -1.82
CA VAL A 274 -12.33 -13.96 -2.03
C VAL A 274 -13.09 -15.09 -1.37
N ARG A 275 -12.39 -16.12 -0.89
CA ARG A 275 -12.93 -17.27 -0.12
C ARG A 275 -11.93 -17.74 0.92
N ALA A 276 -12.40 -18.56 1.85
CA ALA A 276 -11.52 -19.25 2.78
C ALA A 276 -10.58 -20.23 2.05
N PRO A 277 -9.36 -20.45 2.56
CA PRO A 277 -8.47 -21.49 2.06
C PRO A 277 -9.19 -22.84 2.04
N GLN A 278 -9.12 -23.53 0.92
CA GLN A 278 -9.68 -24.89 0.76
C GLN A 278 -8.63 -25.82 0.20
N GLU A 279 -8.53 -27.01 0.78
CA GLU A 279 -7.78 -28.08 0.14
C GLU A 279 -8.52 -28.52 -1.12
N THR A 280 -7.85 -28.46 -2.25
CA THR A 280 -8.41 -28.86 -3.54
C THR A 280 -7.34 -29.51 -4.41
N LEU A 281 -7.77 -30.31 -5.36
CA LEU A 281 -6.89 -30.81 -6.41
C LEU A 281 -6.62 -29.67 -7.40
N THR A 282 -5.37 -29.52 -7.80
CA THR A 282 -4.97 -28.52 -8.79
C THR A 282 -4.23 -29.20 -9.93
N VAL A 283 -4.52 -28.74 -11.15
CA VAL A 283 -3.86 -29.17 -12.38
C VAL A 283 -3.31 -27.96 -13.12
N HIS A 284 -2.33 -28.16 -13.97
CA HIS A 284 -1.89 -27.14 -14.91
C HIS A 284 -3.03 -26.77 -15.86
N ARG A 285 -3.19 -25.46 -16.18
CA ARG A 285 -4.28 -24.98 -17.04
C ARG A 285 -4.31 -25.69 -18.41
N ASP A 286 -3.15 -26.00 -18.96
CA ASP A 286 -3.03 -26.71 -20.26
C ASP A 286 -3.47 -28.19 -20.21
N ALA A 287 -3.71 -28.75 -19.01
CA ALA A 287 -4.28 -30.10 -18.88
C ALA A 287 -5.80 -30.13 -19.08
N LEU A 288 -6.46 -28.94 -19.08
CA LEU A 288 -7.90 -28.87 -19.28
C LEU A 288 -8.28 -28.96 -20.76
N ILE A 289 -9.13 -29.90 -21.08
CA ILE A 289 -9.69 -30.08 -22.43
C ILE A 289 -11.15 -29.62 -22.40
N LEU A 290 -11.41 -28.46 -23.05
CA LEU A 290 -12.75 -27.93 -23.18
C LEU A 290 -13.43 -28.50 -24.43
N ARG A 291 -14.61 -29.09 -24.26
CA ARG A 291 -15.45 -29.58 -25.33
C ARG A 291 -16.90 -29.12 -25.18
N SER A 292 -17.71 -29.35 -26.19
CA SER A 292 -19.14 -28.96 -26.17
C SER A 292 -19.95 -29.71 -25.11
N ASP A 293 -19.48 -30.87 -24.67
CA ASP A 293 -20.08 -31.77 -23.69
C ASP A 293 -19.50 -31.64 -22.27
N GLY A 294 -18.49 -30.78 -22.07
CA GLY A 294 -17.91 -30.53 -20.75
C GLY A 294 -16.43 -30.28 -20.77
N THR A 295 -15.86 -30.16 -19.55
CA THR A 295 -14.42 -30.04 -19.35
C THR A 295 -13.85 -31.37 -18.86
N PHE A 296 -12.74 -31.75 -19.41
CA PHE A 296 -12.10 -33.05 -19.16
C PHE A 296 -10.62 -32.87 -18.84
N VAL A 297 -10.08 -33.83 -18.11
CA VAL A 297 -8.65 -34.07 -17.91
C VAL A 297 -8.32 -35.46 -18.33
N VAL A 298 -7.15 -35.67 -18.96
CA VAL A 298 -6.68 -37.01 -19.36
C VAL A 298 -5.62 -37.45 -18.37
N VAL A 299 -5.94 -38.45 -17.57
CA VAL A 299 -5.04 -39.17 -16.67
C VAL A 299 -4.29 -40.23 -17.40
N ILE A 300 -2.99 -40.37 -17.16
CA ILE A 300 -2.13 -41.42 -17.69
C ILE A 300 -1.82 -42.43 -16.59
N ASP A 301 -2.29 -43.65 -16.76
CA ASP A 301 -2.09 -44.74 -15.80
C ASP A 301 -0.64 -45.26 -15.74
N GLU A 302 -0.38 -46.22 -14.89
CA GLU A 302 0.94 -46.86 -14.74
C GLU A 302 1.36 -47.65 -15.98
N GLU A 303 0.39 -48.07 -16.80
CA GLU A 303 0.59 -48.81 -18.05
C GLU A 303 0.76 -47.87 -19.26
N ASN A 304 0.84 -46.55 -19.02
CA ASN A 304 0.89 -45.48 -20.03
C ASN A 304 -0.32 -45.50 -20.99
N LYS A 305 -1.51 -45.74 -20.45
CA LYS A 305 -2.77 -45.58 -21.17
C LYS A 305 -3.48 -44.30 -20.73
N ALA A 306 -4.16 -43.65 -21.65
CA ALA A 306 -4.87 -42.40 -21.43
C ALA A 306 -6.33 -42.68 -21.02
N HIS A 307 -6.76 -42.11 -19.89
CA HIS A 307 -8.13 -42.15 -19.39
C HIS A 307 -8.71 -40.78 -19.27
N ARG A 308 -9.84 -40.54 -19.90
CA ARG A 308 -10.49 -39.23 -19.90
C ARG A 308 -11.52 -39.13 -18.78
N HIS A 309 -11.34 -38.20 -17.86
CA HIS A 309 -12.24 -37.95 -16.74
C HIS A 309 -12.89 -36.58 -16.88
N ALA A 310 -14.20 -36.49 -16.64
CA ALA A 310 -14.91 -35.23 -16.52
C ALA A 310 -14.54 -34.57 -15.23
N VAL A 311 -14.33 -33.26 -15.28
CA VAL A 311 -13.96 -32.44 -14.12
C VAL A 311 -14.83 -31.19 -14.04
N GLU A 312 -15.19 -30.77 -12.81
CA GLU A 312 -15.70 -29.48 -12.57
C GLU A 312 -14.52 -28.53 -12.34
N VAL A 313 -14.47 -27.45 -13.10
CA VAL A 313 -13.41 -26.46 -13.04
C VAL A 313 -13.81 -25.39 -12.03
N GLY A 314 -12.96 -25.18 -11.04
CA GLY A 314 -13.09 -24.12 -10.09
C GLY A 314 -12.28 -22.86 -10.46
N GLU A 315 -11.76 -22.17 -9.47
CA GLU A 315 -10.99 -20.94 -9.65
C GLU A 315 -9.56 -21.22 -10.14
N GLY A 316 -9.02 -20.32 -10.96
CA GLY A 316 -7.65 -20.39 -11.45
C GLY A 316 -6.73 -19.37 -10.79
N GLN A 317 -5.48 -19.76 -10.56
CA GLN A 317 -4.43 -18.86 -10.11
C GLN A 317 -3.16 -19.10 -10.91
N ARG A 318 -2.73 -18.10 -11.67
CA ARG A 318 -1.58 -18.18 -12.60
C ARG A 318 -1.77 -19.32 -13.61
N ASP A 319 -0.93 -20.33 -13.55
CA ASP A 319 -0.88 -21.52 -14.43
C ASP A 319 -1.65 -22.73 -13.89
N LYS A 320 -2.12 -22.68 -12.63
CA LYS A 320 -2.87 -23.75 -11.97
C LYS A 320 -4.36 -23.42 -11.89
N VAL A 321 -5.18 -24.46 -11.98
CA VAL A 321 -6.63 -24.38 -11.86
C VAL A 321 -7.10 -25.46 -10.89
N SER A 322 -8.00 -25.10 -10.00
CA SER A 322 -8.63 -26.07 -9.10
C SER A 322 -9.64 -26.92 -9.87
N ILE A 323 -9.67 -28.21 -9.58
CA ILE A 323 -10.62 -29.16 -10.14
C ILE A 323 -11.32 -29.95 -9.04
N SER A 324 -12.55 -30.37 -9.33
CA SER A 324 -13.29 -31.33 -8.53
C SER A 324 -13.66 -32.54 -9.39
N SER A 325 -13.29 -33.72 -8.94
CA SER A 325 -13.63 -35.00 -9.60
C SER A 325 -13.46 -36.13 -8.58
N ASP A 326 -14.39 -37.09 -8.62
CA ASP A 326 -14.33 -38.30 -7.78
C ASP A 326 -13.34 -39.34 -8.30
N ALA A 327 -12.90 -39.16 -9.56
CA ALA A 327 -12.07 -40.12 -10.29
C ALA A 327 -10.58 -39.76 -10.34
N ILE A 328 -10.19 -38.59 -9.77
CA ILE A 328 -8.82 -38.07 -9.84
C ILE A 328 -8.29 -37.88 -8.43
N GLN A 329 -7.04 -38.29 -8.20
CA GLN A 329 -6.37 -38.19 -6.90
C GLN A 329 -5.07 -37.41 -7.03
N ALA A 330 -4.57 -36.91 -5.87
CA ALA A 330 -3.25 -36.31 -5.83
C ALA A 330 -2.17 -37.32 -6.19
N GLY A 331 -1.23 -36.94 -7.05
CA GLY A 331 -0.19 -37.81 -7.58
C GLY A 331 -0.52 -38.42 -8.96
N ASP A 332 -1.77 -38.31 -9.42
CA ASP A 332 -2.13 -38.78 -10.78
C ASP A 332 -1.38 -37.93 -11.81
N ARG A 333 -0.90 -38.63 -12.87
CA ARG A 333 -0.23 -37.99 -14.00
C ARG A 333 -1.26 -37.53 -15.02
N VAL A 334 -1.35 -36.23 -15.26
CA VAL A 334 -2.28 -35.63 -16.22
C VAL A 334 -1.54 -35.08 -17.44
N ALA A 335 -2.07 -35.31 -18.62
CA ALA A 335 -1.47 -34.82 -19.84
C ALA A 335 -1.74 -33.34 -20.05
N THR A 336 -0.67 -32.54 -20.22
CA THR A 336 -0.71 -31.08 -20.46
C THR A 336 -0.58 -30.73 -21.94
N ARG A 337 0.08 -31.60 -22.74
CA ARG A 337 0.18 -31.43 -24.20
C ARG A 337 -0.02 -32.76 -24.92
N GLY A 338 -0.66 -32.72 -26.09
CA GLY A 338 -0.95 -33.90 -26.90
C GLY A 338 -2.19 -34.68 -26.48
N ALA A 339 -2.90 -34.23 -25.42
CA ALA A 339 -4.08 -34.88 -24.86
C ALA A 339 -5.35 -34.75 -25.75
N GLU A 340 -5.44 -33.68 -26.55
CA GLU A 340 -6.66 -33.29 -27.27
C GLU A 340 -7.20 -34.35 -28.26
N ARG A 341 -6.31 -35.17 -28.81
CA ARG A 341 -6.61 -36.18 -29.83
C ARG A 341 -6.66 -37.59 -29.29
N LEU A 342 -6.35 -37.78 -28.00
CA LEU A 342 -6.33 -39.12 -27.41
C LEU A 342 -7.73 -39.67 -27.25
N ARG A 343 -7.82 -41.00 -27.53
CA ARG A 343 -9.02 -41.80 -27.23
C ARG A 343 -8.83 -42.51 -25.89
N ASP A 344 -9.93 -42.78 -25.22
CA ASP A 344 -9.91 -43.54 -23.99
C ASP A 344 -9.26 -44.90 -24.18
N GLY A 345 -8.34 -45.29 -23.27
CA GLY A 345 -7.54 -46.53 -23.38
C GLY A 345 -6.37 -46.49 -24.37
N GLN A 346 -6.09 -45.35 -25.04
CA GLN A 346 -5.00 -45.24 -26.02
C GLN A 346 -3.64 -45.22 -25.33
N SER A 347 -2.68 -46.01 -25.86
CA SER A 347 -1.29 -45.99 -25.38
C SER A 347 -0.56 -44.70 -25.76
N VAL A 348 0.21 -44.16 -24.83
CA VAL A 348 0.98 -42.93 -24.99
C VAL A 348 2.46 -43.13 -24.64
N VAL A 349 3.31 -42.23 -25.12
CA VAL A 349 4.72 -42.14 -24.74
C VAL A 349 4.91 -40.79 -24.04
N ILE A 350 5.39 -40.83 -22.80
CA ILE A 350 5.67 -39.62 -22.04
C ILE A 350 6.95 -38.99 -22.63
N ALA A 351 6.80 -37.82 -23.24
CA ALA A 351 7.92 -37.06 -23.75
C ALA A 351 8.52 -36.24 -22.60
N THR A 352 9.81 -36.37 -22.38
CA THR A 352 10.54 -35.50 -21.46
C THR A 352 10.48 -34.05 -21.98
N PRO A 353 10.18 -33.04 -21.17
CA PRO A 353 10.22 -31.65 -21.63
C PRO A 353 11.63 -31.36 -22.15
N ASN A 354 11.75 -30.97 -23.42
CA ASN A 354 13.00 -30.36 -23.88
C ASN A 354 13.16 -29.03 -23.11
N ALA A 355 14.29 -28.91 -22.39
CA ALA A 355 14.71 -27.72 -21.65
C ALA A 355 14.84 -26.49 -22.56
#